data_627e4bbe8a17aeb85b18cc650fe7fd66
#
_entry.id   627e4bbe8a17aeb85b18cc650fe7fd66
#
_cell.length_a   1.000
_cell.length_b   1.000
_cell.length_c   1.000
_cell.angle_alpha   90.00
_cell.angle_beta   90.00
_cell.angle_gamma   90.00
#
_symmetry.space_group_name_H-M   'P 1'
#
loop_
_entity.id
_entity.type
_entity.pdbx_description
1 polymer ?
#
loop_
_entity_poly.entity_id
_entity_poly.type
_entity_poly.pdbx_seq_one_letter_code
_entity_poly.pdbx_strand_id
1 'polypeptide(L)'
;MNNEELRALNQKRKIYQIAWVTRDLEKSMKAWVDNLKIGPWTVLTFTNQSLKYLKVDDKTVTEPFKFLIGISWIGDMQLELIEPVYGPTIYEAFIQKHGEGLHHIKERIADDAIEGVVQGYRDKGIGVTQTGQFETDFHYYLDTEPKVDFILELGNCPILQLTPDKFSTYPSENA
;
A
#
# COMPACT_ATOMS: atom_id res chain seq x y z
N MET A 1 17.87 -19.16 -14.43
CA MET A 1 18.15 -19.00 -12.98
C MET A 1 18.02 -20.36 -12.32
N ASN A 2 19.02 -20.80 -11.59
CA ASN A 2 19.00 -22.07 -10.86
C ASN A 2 18.49 -21.89 -9.41
N ASN A 3 18.34 -23.01 -8.67
CA ASN A 3 17.77 -22.97 -7.31
C ASN A 3 18.65 -22.22 -6.29
N GLU A 4 19.96 -22.22 -6.47
CA GLU A 4 20.89 -21.51 -5.59
C GLU A 4 20.79 -19.98 -5.78
N GLU A 5 20.75 -19.54 -7.03
CA GLU A 5 20.53 -18.15 -7.41
C GLU A 5 19.16 -17.63 -6.87
N LEU A 6 18.10 -18.45 -6.98
CA LEU A 6 16.78 -18.10 -6.44
C LEU A 6 16.82 -17.96 -4.91
N ARG A 7 17.47 -18.88 -4.20
CA ARG A 7 17.61 -18.78 -2.73
C ARG A 7 18.38 -17.53 -2.32
N ALA A 8 19.50 -17.24 -2.99
CA ALA A 8 20.33 -16.06 -2.70
C ALA A 8 19.56 -14.74 -2.93
N LEU A 9 18.74 -14.66 -3.97
CA LEU A 9 17.87 -13.52 -4.22
C LEU A 9 16.79 -13.38 -3.14
N ASN A 10 16.09 -14.47 -2.83
CA ASN A 10 14.99 -14.45 -1.88
C ASN A 10 15.42 -14.14 -0.45
N GLN A 11 16.64 -14.51 -0.04
CA GLN A 11 17.20 -14.14 1.27
C GLN A 11 17.36 -12.62 1.47
N LYS A 12 17.46 -11.86 0.39
CA LYS A 12 17.60 -10.38 0.44
C LYS A 12 16.26 -9.65 0.39
N ARG A 13 15.17 -10.37 0.07
CA ARG A 13 13.84 -9.76 -0.05
C ARG A 13 13.19 -9.62 1.32
N LYS A 14 12.47 -8.53 1.53
CA LYS A 14 11.73 -8.29 2.76
C LYS A 14 10.30 -7.88 2.43
N ILE A 15 9.36 -8.77 2.74
CA ILE A 15 7.94 -8.39 2.78
C ILE A 15 7.75 -7.52 4.02
N TYR A 16 7.17 -6.37 3.80
CA TYR A 16 7.02 -5.33 4.82
C TYR A 16 5.56 -5.13 5.23
N GLN A 17 4.63 -5.25 4.28
CA GLN A 17 3.22 -4.92 4.50
C GLN A 17 2.32 -5.89 3.77
N ILE A 18 1.15 -6.11 4.35
CA ILE A 18 0.02 -6.78 3.71
C ILE A 18 -1.19 -5.85 3.83
N ALA A 19 -1.92 -5.64 2.74
CA ALA A 19 -2.99 -4.67 2.68
C ALA A 19 -4.31 -5.24 2.16
N TRP A 20 -5.40 -4.74 2.72
CA TRP A 20 -6.78 -5.03 2.32
C TRP A 20 -7.49 -3.77 1.89
N VAL A 21 -8.41 -3.90 0.94
CA VAL A 21 -9.36 -2.84 0.60
C VAL A 21 -10.72 -3.12 1.23
N THR A 22 -11.38 -2.06 1.67
CA THR A 22 -12.70 -2.10 2.31
C THR A 22 -13.53 -0.89 1.89
N ARG A 23 -14.86 -1.01 2.01
CA ARG A 23 -15.79 0.11 1.79
C ARG A 23 -16.10 0.90 3.05
N ASP A 24 -15.62 0.44 4.21
CA ASP A 24 -15.86 1.06 5.51
C ASP A 24 -14.67 0.77 6.42
N LEU A 25 -13.74 1.72 6.49
CA LEU A 25 -12.49 1.58 7.23
C LEU A 25 -12.74 1.41 8.74
N GLU A 26 -13.66 2.21 9.31
CA GLU A 26 -13.94 2.17 10.74
C GLU A 26 -14.55 0.83 11.16
N LYS A 27 -15.54 0.34 10.41
CA LYS A 27 -16.15 -0.97 10.63
C LYS A 27 -15.11 -2.10 10.52
N SER A 28 -14.21 -2.01 9.55
CA SER A 28 -13.15 -2.99 9.36
C SER A 28 -12.16 -2.96 10.52
N MET A 29 -11.64 -1.78 10.91
CA MET A 29 -10.76 -1.64 12.07
C MET A 29 -11.41 -2.18 13.35
N LYS A 30 -12.69 -1.85 13.57
CA LYS A 30 -13.46 -2.39 14.71
C LYS A 30 -13.51 -3.91 14.69
N ALA A 31 -13.80 -4.51 13.54
CA ALA A 31 -13.86 -5.97 13.41
C ALA A 31 -12.50 -6.62 13.72
N TRP A 32 -11.38 -6.02 13.27
CA TRP A 32 -10.05 -6.53 13.56
C TRP A 32 -9.68 -6.40 15.05
N VAL A 33 -10.03 -5.28 15.70
CA VAL A 33 -9.83 -5.10 17.15
C VAL A 33 -10.67 -6.10 17.94
N ASP A 34 -11.96 -6.21 17.63
CA ASP A 34 -12.90 -7.03 18.41
C ASP A 34 -12.58 -8.53 18.30
N ASN A 35 -12.30 -9.02 17.09
CA ASN A 35 -12.16 -10.45 16.83
C ASN A 35 -10.72 -10.95 16.89
N LEU A 36 -9.74 -10.14 16.47
CA LEU A 36 -8.35 -10.56 16.33
C LEU A 36 -7.41 -9.88 17.33
N LYS A 37 -7.88 -8.86 18.06
CA LYS A 37 -7.08 -8.03 18.98
C LYS A 37 -5.93 -7.31 18.26
N ILE A 38 -6.14 -6.92 17.00
CA ILE A 38 -5.18 -6.20 16.17
C ILE A 38 -5.54 -4.73 16.18
N GLY A 39 -4.61 -3.90 16.64
CA GLY A 39 -4.66 -2.46 16.83
C GLY A 39 -3.60 -2.02 17.84
N PRO A 40 -3.48 -0.73 18.19
CA PRO A 40 -4.29 0.36 17.60
C PRO A 40 -3.96 0.62 16.13
N TRP A 41 -4.86 1.33 15.45
CA TRP A 41 -4.71 1.73 14.05
C TRP A 41 -4.39 3.22 13.96
N THR A 42 -3.36 3.58 13.21
CA THR A 42 -3.10 4.96 12.78
C THR A 42 -3.87 5.22 11.50
N VAL A 43 -4.75 6.21 11.50
CA VAL A 43 -5.61 6.55 10.36
C VAL A 43 -5.09 7.79 9.67
N LEU A 44 -4.86 7.68 8.36
CA LEU A 44 -4.37 8.74 7.48
C LEU A 44 -5.40 9.04 6.39
N THR A 45 -5.47 10.31 5.99
CA THR A 45 -6.29 10.76 4.84
C THR A 45 -5.38 11.20 3.71
N PHE A 46 -5.60 10.63 2.52
CA PHE A 46 -4.86 10.96 1.32
C PHE A 46 -5.74 11.68 0.30
N THR A 47 -5.22 12.80 -0.21
CA THR A 47 -5.86 13.67 -1.21
C THR A 47 -4.80 14.27 -2.13
N ASN A 48 -5.23 15.04 -3.13
CA ASN A 48 -4.33 15.85 -3.97
C ASN A 48 -3.45 16.83 -3.16
N GLN A 49 -3.83 17.17 -1.92
CA GLN A 49 -3.07 18.11 -1.07
C GLN A 49 -2.04 17.39 -0.20
N SER A 50 -2.28 16.12 0.14
CA SER A 50 -1.39 15.36 1.03
C SER A 50 -0.30 14.60 0.26
N LEU A 51 -0.59 14.15 -0.97
CA LEU A 51 0.40 13.49 -1.82
C LEU A 51 1.18 14.52 -2.65
N LYS A 52 2.47 14.30 -2.81
CA LYS A 52 3.29 15.09 -3.75
C LYS A 52 2.88 14.85 -5.20
N TYR A 53 2.53 13.61 -5.52
CA TYR A 53 1.91 13.21 -6.77
C TYR A 53 1.19 11.86 -6.61
N LEU A 54 0.25 11.61 -7.51
CA LEU A 54 -0.35 10.30 -7.76
C LEU A 54 -0.38 10.09 -9.27
N LYS A 55 0.03 8.93 -9.74
CA LYS A 55 -0.12 8.52 -11.14
C LYS A 55 -0.86 7.18 -11.21
N VAL A 56 -1.76 7.07 -12.16
CA VAL A 56 -2.44 5.82 -12.52
C VAL A 56 -2.14 5.55 -13.99
N ASP A 57 -1.66 4.35 -14.31
CA ASP A 57 -1.21 3.96 -15.66
C ASP A 57 -0.23 4.99 -16.28
N ASP A 58 0.78 5.38 -15.51
CA ASP A 58 1.81 6.39 -15.84
C ASP A 58 1.25 7.82 -16.09
N LYS A 59 -0.05 8.07 -15.93
CA LYS A 59 -0.68 9.39 -16.09
C LYS A 59 -0.85 10.08 -14.74
N THR A 60 -0.41 11.32 -14.63
CA THR A 60 -0.61 12.11 -13.43
C THR A 60 -2.11 12.34 -13.19
N VAL A 61 -2.57 12.00 -12.00
CA VAL A 61 -3.94 12.27 -11.56
C VAL A 61 -4.07 13.74 -11.19
N THR A 62 -4.91 14.45 -11.91
CA THR A 62 -5.25 15.88 -11.69
C THR A 62 -6.63 16.06 -11.09
N GLU A 63 -7.52 15.08 -11.29
CA GLU A 63 -8.86 15.05 -10.72
C GLU A 63 -8.80 14.93 -9.19
N PRO A 64 -9.77 15.49 -8.46
CA PRO A 64 -9.87 15.30 -7.03
C PRO A 64 -9.98 13.82 -6.67
N PHE A 65 -9.22 13.40 -5.68
CA PHE A 65 -9.32 12.06 -5.10
C PHE A 65 -9.24 12.11 -3.57
N LYS A 66 -9.80 11.09 -2.94
CA LYS A 66 -9.65 10.83 -1.52
C LYS A 66 -9.69 9.34 -1.25
N PHE A 67 -8.77 8.88 -0.42
CA PHE A 67 -8.82 7.57 0.21
C PHE A 67 -8.28 7.65 1.64
N LEU A 68 -8.73 6.74 2.47
CA LEU A 68 -8.31 6.59 3.86
C LEU A 68 -7.44 5.36 3.99
N ILE A 69 -6.46 5.42 4.87
CA ILE A 69 -5.61 4.28 5.22
C ILE A 69 -5.59 4.12 6.74
N GLY A 70 -5.86 2.91 7.22
CA GLY A 70 -5.60 2.49 8.57
C GLY A 70 -4.35 1.60 8.61
N ILE A 71 -3.39 1.91 9.47
CA ILE A 71 -2.14 1.17 9.64
C ILE A 71 -2.06 0.61 11.06
N SER A 72 -1.74 -0.68 11.17
CA SER A 72 -1.42 -1.35 12.43
C SER A 72 -0.22 -2.29 12.24
N TRP A 73 0.23 -2.93 13.32
CA TRP A 73 1.41 -3.79 13.30
C TRP A 73 1.18 -5.10 14.04
N ILE A 74 1.71 -6.20 13.47
CA ILE A 74 1.87 -7.49 14.14
C ILE A 74 3.35 -7.84 14.09
N GLY A 75 4.05 -7.69 15.23
CA GLY A 75 5.51 -7.77 15.25
C GLY A 75 6.12 -6.75 14.27
N ASP A 76 6.92 -7.21 13.34
CA ASP A 76 7.56 -6.37 12.31
C ASP A 76 6.73 -6.25 11.01
N MET A 77 5.55 -6.89 10.94
CA MET A 77 4.68 -6.84 9.77
C MET A 77 3.69 -5.70 9.89
N GLN A 78 3.69 -4.78 8.93
CA GLN A 78 2.69 -3.74 8.82
C GLN A 78 1.41 -4.30 8.18
N LEU A 79 0.27 -3.99 8.77
CA LEU A 79 -1.05 -4.26 8.20
C LEU A 79 -1.67 -2.95 7.76
N GLU A 80 -2.32 -2.98 6.61
CA GLU A 80 -2.97 -1.82 6.04
C GLU A 80 -4.42 -2.14 5.64
N LEU A 81 -5.33 -1.24 5.97
CA LEU A 81 -6.70 -1.21 5.47
C LEU A 81 -6.89 0.05 4.66
N ILE A 82 -7.46 -0.07 3.46
CA ILE A 82 -7.64 1.05 2.54
C ILE A 82 -9.11 1.22 2.19
N GLU A 83 -9.65 2.42 2.37
CA GLU A 83 -10.99 2.79 1.90
C GLU A 83 -10.90 3.84 0.80
N PRO A 84 -11.23 3.49 -0.47
CA PRO A 84 -11.42 4.49 -1.51
C PRO A 84 -12.71 5.28 -1.23
N VAL A 85 -12.61 6.62 -1.20
CA VAL A 85 -13.77 7.50 -0.96
C VAL A 85 -14.28 8.09 -2.28
N TYR A 86 -13.37 8.62 -3.10
CA TYR A 86 -13.67 9.09 -4.46
C TYR A 86 -12.39 9.31 -5.27
N GLY A 87 -12.56 9.40 -6.59
CA GLY A 87 -11.51 9.74 -7.54
C GLY A 87 -10.81 8.53 -8.17
N PRO A 88 -9.95 8.77 -9.15
CA PRO A 88 -9.34 7.73 -9.94
C PRO A 88 -8.16 7.06 -9.20
N THR A 89 -8.47 6.02 -8.42
CA THR A 89 -7.49 5.15 -7.77
C THR A 89 -7.72 3.70 -8.17
N ILE A 90 -6.68 2.86 -8.06
CA ILE A 90 -6.81 1.42 -8.37
C ILE A 90 -7.67 0.68 -7.33
N TYR A 91 -7.89 1.25 -6.15
CA TYR A 91 -8.60 0.58 -5.04
C TYR A 91 -10.07 0.35 -5.35
N GLU A 92 -10.77 1.37 -5.88
CA GLU A 92 -12.19 1.23 -6.25
C GLU A 92 -12.36 0.25 -7.41
N ALA A 93 -11.48 0.31 -8.42
CA ALA A 93 -11.49 -0.65 -9.53
C ALA A 93 -11.29 -2.10 -9.03
N PHE A 94 -10.41 -2.31 -8.06
CA PHE A 94 -10.21 -3.61 -7.45
C PHE A 94 -11.47 -4.10 -6.71
N ILE A 95 -12.11 -3.24 -5.88
CA ILE A 95 -13.34 -3.60 -5.18
C ILE A 95 -14.46 -3.95 -6.16
N GLN A 96 -14.58 -3.24 -7.28
CA GLN A 96 -15.59 -3.54 -8.31
C GLN A 96 -15.34 -4.90 -8.98
N LYS A 97 -14.09 -5.27 -9.17
CA LYS A 97 -13.71 -6.54 -9.84
C LYS A 97 -13.75 -7.74 -8.89
N HIS A 98 -13.29 -7.58 -7.64
CA HIS A 98 -13.03 -8.67 -6.70
C HIS A 98 -13.87 -8.61 -5.43
N GLY A 99 -14.49 -7.47 -5.12
CA GLY A 99 -15.06 -7.20 -3.80
C GLY A 99 -13.99 -6.67 -2.81
N GLU A 100 -14.39 -6.53 -1.55
CA GLU A 100 -13.48 -6.20 -0.45
C GLU A 100 -12.55 -7.39 -0.15
N GLY A 101 -11.32 -7.14 0.24
CA GLY A 101 -10.38 -8.21 0.58
C GLY A 101 -8.92 -7.86 0.38
N LEU A 102 -8.08 -8.88 0.35
CA LEU A 102 -6.64 -8.76 0.16
C LEU A 102 -6.32 -8.08 -1.17
N HIS A 103 -5.61 -6.94 -1.12
CA HIS A 103 -5.28 -6.13 -2.28
C HIS A 103 -3.83 -6.35 -2.73
N HIS A 104 -2.89 -6.17 -1.82
CA HIS A 104 -1.48 -6.26 -2.19
C HIS A 104 -0.57 -6.76 -1.06
N ILE A 105 0.62 -7.16 -1.47
CA ILE A 105 1.76 -7.43 -0.58
C ILE A 105 2.85 -6.46 -0.97
N LYS A 106 3.44 -5.73 0.01
CA LYS A 106 4.50 -4.74 -0.23
C LYS A 106 5.86 -5.32 0.10
N GLU A 107 6.78 -5.21 -0.85
CA GLU A 107 8.19 -5.50 -0.66
C GLU A 107 8.97 -4.21 -0.42
N ARG A 108 9.81 -4.20 0.62
CA ARG A 108 10.69 -3.08 0.89
C ARG A 108 11.91 -3.12 -0.02
N ILE A 109 12.15 -2.02 -0.71
CA ILE A 109 13.31 -1.79 -1.59
C ILE A 109 14.09 -0.57 -1.07
N ALA A 110 15.41 -0.61 -1.12
CA ALA A 110 16.24 0.54 -0.76
C ALA A 110 16.03 1.72 -1.74
N ASP A 111 16.14 2.95 -1.24
CA ASP A 111 15.87 4.18 -2.00
C ASP A 111 16.71 4.27 -3.28
N ASP A 112 17.97 3.88 -3.21
CA ASP A 112 18.92 3.92 -4.34
C ASP A 112 18.73 2.78 -5.35
N ALA A 113 17.94 1.75 -5.01
CA ALA A 113 17.70 0.58 -5.85
C ALA A 113 16.31 0.58 -6.50
N ILE A 114 15.32 1.32 -5.96
CA ILE A 114 13.91 1.16 -6.32
C ILE A 114 13.64 1.42 -7.81
N GLU A 115 14.22 2.47 -8.39
CA GLU A 115 14.05 2.79 -9.81
C GLU A 115 14.59 1.67 -10.72
N GLY A 116 15.75 1.12 -10.40
CA GLY A 116 16.33 0.01 -11.15
C GLY A 116 15.50 -1.27 -11.03
N VAL A 117 14.93 -1.54 -9.85
CA VAL A 117 14.04 -2.70 -9.64
C VAL A 117 12.75 -2.53 -10.42
N VAL A 118 12.10 -1.37 -10.38
CA VAL A 118 10.89 -1.05 -11.17
C VAL A 118 11.17 -1.20 -12.67
N GLN A 119 12.30 -0.65 -13.15
CA GLN A 119 12.68 -0.80 -14.55
C GLN A 119 12.88 -2.26 -14.93
N GLY A 120 13.50 -3.07 -14.07
CA GLY A 120 13.65 -4.50 -14.30
C GLY A 120 12.33 -5.28 -14.40
N TYR A 121 11.24 -4.82 -13.76
CA TYR A 121 9.89 -5.35 -13.97
C TYR A 121 9.30 -4.88 -15.30
N ARG A 122 9.45 -3.60 -15.66
CA ARG A 122 9.00 -3.04 -16.95
C ARG A 122 9.64 -3.77 -18.13
N ASP A 123 10.93 -4.09 -18.06
CA ASP A 123 11.66 -4.85 -19.08
C ASP A 123 11.10 -6.28 -19.29
N LYS A 124 10.41 -6.80 -18.30
CA LYS A 124 9.69 -8.09 -18.36
C LYS A 124 8.21 -7.96 -18.76
N GLY A 125 7.78 -6.76 -19.17
CA GLY A 125 6.40 -6.48 -19.54
C GLY A 125 5.44 -6.43 -18.33
N ILE A 126 5.94 -6.08 -17.15
CA ILE A 126 5.13 -5.83 -15.95
C ILE A 126 5.14 -4.32 -15.69
N GLY A 127 4.02 -3.66 -16.01
CA GLY A 127 3.84 -2.22 -15.84
C GLY A 127 3.63 -1.79 -14.40
N VAL A 128 3.48 -0.49 -14.19
CA VAL A 128 3.08 0.13 -12.94
C VAL A 128 1.66 0.65 -13.09
N THR A 129 0.72 0.10 -12.33
CA THR A 129 -0.69 0.51 -12.38
C THR A 129 -0.95 1.77 -11.58
N GLN A 130 -0.28 1.95 -10.43
CA GLN A 130 -0.32 3.18 -9.65
C GLN A 130 1.01 3.43 -8.97
N THR A 131 1.41 4.70 -8.89
CA THR A 131 2.54 5.16 -8.09
C THR A 131 2.25 6.51 -7.47
N GLY A 132 2.83 6.78 -6.32
CA GLY A 132 2.69 8.05 -5.64
C GLY A 132 3.79 8.28 -4.61
N GLN A 133 3.76 9.48 -4.04
CA GLN A 133 4.70 9.86 -2.99
C GLN A 133 3.99 10.63 -1.88
N PHE A 134 4.15 10.14 -0.65
CA PHE A 134 3.76 10.81 0.58
C PHE A 134 5.00 11.10 1.41
N GLU A 135 5.29 12.37 1.66
CA GLU A 135 6.54 12.80 2.31
C GLU A 135 7.77 12.17 1.61
N THR A 136 8.45 11.22 2.27
CA THR A 136 9.58 10.48 1.72
C THR A 136 9.22 9.04 1.34
N ASP A 137 7.96 8.62 1.52
CA ASP A 137 7.48 7.28 1.16
C ASP A 137 7.07 7.24 -0.31
N PHE A 138 7.69 6.34 -1.07
CA PHE A 138 7.35 6.02 -2.46
C PHE A 138 6.67 4.67 -2.53
N HIS A 139 5.67 4.56 -3.40
CA HIS A 139 5.02 3.30 -3.69
C HIS A 139 4.83 3.10 -5.19
N TYR A 140 4.94 1.84 -5.61
CA TYR A 140 4.74 1.39 -6.99
C TYR A 140 3.94 0.10 -6.97
N TYR A 141 2.68 0.14 -7.39
CA TYR A 141 1.88 -1.06 -7.61
C TYR A 141 2.18 -1.63 -8.98
N LEU A 142 2.63 -2.88 -9.03
CA LEU A 142 3.00 -3.55 -10.26
C LEU A 142 1.81 -4.33 -10.82
N ASP A 143 1.68 -4.38 -12.16
CA ASP A 143 0.70 -5.19 -12.87
C ASP A 143 1.09 -6.68 -12.83
N THR A 144 1.10 -7.26 -11.64
CA THR A 144 1.48 -8.66 -11.40
C THR A 144 0.29 -9.60 -11.34
N GLU A 145 -0.92 -9.08 -11.05
CA GLU A 145 -2.13 -9.89 -10.87
C GLU A 145 -2.39 -10.88 -12.04
N PRO A 146 -2.24 -10.51 -13.33
CA PRO A 146 -2.46 -11.44 -14.43
C PRO A 146 -1.46 -12.60 -14.52
N LYS A 147 -0.37 -12.54 -13.74
CA LYS A 147 0.73 -13.51 -13.80
C LYS A 147 0.85 -14.37 -12.55
N VAL A 148 0.48 -13.82 -11.38
CA VAL A 148 0.71 -14.47 -10.07
C VAL A 148 -0.47 -14.32 -9.11
N ASP A 149 -1.62 -13.87 -9.60
CA ASP A 149 -2.91 -13.77 -8.87
C ASP A 149 -2.89 -12.84 -7.65
N PHE A 150 -1.92 -11.92 -7.54
CA PHE A 150 -1.90 -10.84 -6.55
C PHE A 150 -1.12 -9.62 -7.05
N ILE A 151 -1.37 -8.47 -6.43
CA ILE A 151 -0.65 -7.22 -6.71
C ILE A 151 0.59 -7.15 -5.82
N LEU A 152 1.78 -7.03 -6.44
CA LEU A 152 3.01 -6.71 -5.73
C LEU A 152 3.20 -5.20 -5.69
N GLU A 153 3.33 -4.65 -4.49
CA GLU A 153 3.78 -3.28 -4.29
C GLU A 153 5.27 -3.25 -3.96
N LEU A 154 5.98 -2.30 -4.52
CA LEU A 154 7.35 -1.95 -4.14
C LEU A 154 7.33 -0.59 -3.44
N GLY A 155 8.11 -0.44 -2.37
CA GLY A 155 8.25 0.83 -1.67
C GLY A 155 9.49 0.88 -0.81
N ASN A 156 9.93 2.09 -0.48
CA ASN A 156 11.10 2.30 0.38
C ASN A 156 10.79 2.17 1.89
N CYS A 157 9.50 2.29 2.26
CA CYS A 157 9.01 2.10 3.63
C CYS A 157 9.83 2.88 4.68
N PRO A 158 9.92 4.21 4.57
CA PRO A 158 10.65 5.03 5.52
C PRO A 158 9.92 5.10 6.88
N ILE A 159 10.65 5.46 7.93
CA ILE A 159 10.04 5.85 9.20
C ILE A 159 9.57 7.30 9.05
N LEU A 160 8.26 7.52 8.97
CA LEU A 160 7.68 8.85 8.83
C LEU A 160 7.55 9.54 10.20
N GLN A 161 7.95 10.81 10.26
CA GLN A 161 7.73 11.69 11.40
C GLN A 161 6.44 12.48 11.17
N LEU A 162 5.30 11.90 11.56
CA LEU A 162 4.00 12.54 11.38
C LEU A 162 3.68 13.47 12.55
N THR A 163 3.17 14.66 12.24
CA THR A 163 2.62 15.57 13.26
C THR A 163 1.20 15.14 13.66
N PRO A 164 0.75 15.39 14.91
CA PRO A 164 -0.56 14.90 15.40
C PRO A 164 -1.78 15.33 14.58
N ASP A 165 -1.66 16.43 13.81
CA ASP A 165 -2.72 16.92 12.93
C ASP A 165 -2.87 16.11 11.63
N LYS A 166 -1.89 15.26 11.30
CA LYS A 166 -1.89 14.45 10.08
C LYS A 166 -2.53 13.07 10.23
N PHE A 167 -2.80 12.64 11.45
CA PHE A 167 -3.39 11.31 11.70
C PHE A 167 -4.35 11.31 12.88
N SER A 168 -5.16 10.27 12.96
CA SER A 168 -5.94 9.93 14.15
C SER A 168 -5.65 8.48 14.55
N THR A 169 -6.06 8.11 15.77
CA THR A 169 -5.87 6.74 16.28
C THR A 169 -7.23 6.07 16.51
N TYR A 170 -7.33 4.80 16.13
CA TYR A 170 -8.51 3.98 16.41
C TYR A 170 -8.12 2.70 17.17
N PRO A 171 -8.81 2.32 18.29
CA PRO A 171 -9.79 3.15 19.01
C PRO A 171 -9.17 4.47 19.46
N SER A 172 -9.98 5.49 19.68
CA SER A 172 -9.48 6.75 20.25
C SER A 172 -8.98 6.51 21.67
N GLU A 173 -7.90 7.21 22.09
CA GLU A 173 -7.30 7.06 23.43
C GLU A 173 -8.27 7.35 24.58
N ASN A 174 -9.42 7.99 24.28
CA ASN A 174 -10.46 8.38 25.23
C ASN A 174 -11.76 7.56 25.09
N ALA A 175 -11.71 6.41 24.40
CA ALA A 175 -12.88 5.57 24.20
C ALA A 175 -13.00 4.45 25.23
#